data_259b6f6f2c416861a25898e34b257e64
#
_entry.id   259b6f6f2c416861a25898e34b257e64
#
_cell.length_a   1.000
_cell.length_b   1.000
_cell.length_c   1.000
_cell.angle_alpha   90.00
_cell.angle_beta   90.00
_cell.angle_gamma   90.00
#
_symmetry.space_group_name_H-M   'P 1'
#
loop_
_entity.id
_entity.type
_entity.pdbx_description
1 polymer ?
#
loop_
_entity_poly.entity_id
_entity_poly.type
_entity_poly.pdbx_seq_one_letter_code
_entity_poly.pdbx_strand_id
1 'polypeptide(L)'
;MLGKEEMEEAANLLEIHSEEYYRVVTFYTFQKERGDMYTSEQLRETGIIEGEIMTLCPGQHVYRNIDQIVMIQRVDEKQKREVYLNKMEEMCAALQNAIRYRHKTEKIQVGIGKMVKGIYNLKDSYYEAKRAISYRDIAKVISGNENQTVTLYSDLGFFKLLGDIDDLNTLMDYIPESLQRLYSYNKPQRKDLILTLQTYLDNNQSLNKT
;
A
#
# COMPACT_ATOMS: atom_id res chain seq x y z
N MET A 1 6.60 10.40 -22.00
CA MET A 1 7.64 9.59 -21.32
C MET A 1 8.93 10.39 -21.50
N LEU A 2 9.66 10.64 -20.41
CA LEU A 2 10.94 11.38 -20.49
C LEU A 2 11.92 10.63 -21.37
N GLY A 3 12.71 11.36 -22.17
CA GLY A 3 13.79 10.80 -22.94
C GLY A 3 14.93 10.27 -22.05
N LYS A 4 15.85 9.49 -22.62
CA LYS A 4 16.95 8.91 -21.86
C LYS A 4 17.85 9.99 -21.25
N GLU A 5 18.14 11.04 -21.99
CA GLU A 5 18.94 12.19 -21.55
C GLU A 5 18.27 12.93 -20.37
N GLU A 6 16.97 13.20 -20.48
CA GLU A 6 16.18 13.84 -19.40
C GLU A 6 16.16 12.98 -18.11
N MET A 7 16.14 11.66 -18.25
CA MET A 7 16.21 10.76 -17.11
C MET A 7 17.61 10.73 -16.47
N GLU A 8 18.66 10.83 -17.25
CA GLU A 8 20.04 10.92 -16.75
C GLU A 8 20.27 12.25 -16.05
N GLU A 9 19.77 13.37 -16.59
CA GLU A 9 19.80 14.66 -15.92
C GLU A 9 19.03 14.63 -14.58
N ALA A 10 17.83 14.05 -14.56
CA ALA A 10 17.05 13.86 -13.35
C ALA A 10 17.77 12.98 -12.30
N ALA A 11 18.43 11.92 -12.75
CA ALA A 11 19.21 11.05 -11.88
C ALA A 11 20.38 11.81 -11.23
N ASN A 12 21.08 12.61 -12.02
CA ASN A 12 22.19 13.42 -11.50
C ASN A 12 21.71 14.49 -10.52
N LEU A 13 20.58 15.16 -10.83
CA LEU A 13 19.99 16.18 -9.96
C LEU A 13 19.52 15.60 -8.62
N LEU A 14 19.01 14.37 -8.64
CA LEU A 14 18.53 13.64 -7.47
C LEU A 14 19.61 12.76 -6.85
N GLU A 15 20.85 12.84 -7.27
CA GLU A 15 21.95 11.97 -6.79
C GLU A 15 21.58 10.47 -6.77
N ILE A 16 20.80 10.03 -7.77
CA ILE A 16 20.39 8.63 -7.91
C ILE A 16 21.41 7.90 -8.78
N HIS A 17 22.16 7.00 -8.18
CA HIS A 17 23.23 6.27 -8.85
C HIS A 17 22.72 4.99 -9.51
N SER A 18 23.19 4.70 -10.73
CA SER A 18 22.75 3.55 -11.52
C SER A 18 23.04 2.19 -10.87
N GLU A 19 24.07 2.14 -10.02
CA GLU A 19 24.53 0.91 -9.37
C GLU A 19 23.86 0.64 -8.01
N GLU A 20 23.11 1.59 -7.51
CA GLU A 20 22.47 1.52 -6.21
C GLU A 20 21.01 1.07 -6.31
N TYR A 21 20.50 0.57 -5.18
CA TYR A 21 19.14 0.09 -5.08
C TYR A 21 18.23 1.09 -4.39
N TYR A 22 17.03 1.22 -4.91
CA TYR A 22 16.02 2.15 -4.43
C TYR A 22 14.67 1.46 -4.30
N ARG A 23 13.81 2.00 -3.45
CA ARG A 23 12.39 1.70 -3.36
C ARG A 23 11.59 2.98 -3.35
N VAL A 24 10.39 2.91 -3.92
CA VAL A 24 9.41 3.96 -3.73
C VAL A 24 8.46 3.53 -2.61
N VAL A 25 8.27 4.45 -1.68
CA VAL A 25 7.33 4.35 -0.56
C VAL A 25 6.32 5.46 -0.71
N THR A 26 5.04 5.14 -0.67
CA THR A 26 3.95 6.11 -0.73
C THR A 26 3.19 6.15 0.58
N PHE A 27 2.93 7.35 1.09
CA PHE A 27 2.18 7.59 2.30
C PHE A 27 0.87 8.27 1.95
N TYR A 28 -0.23 7.72 2.42
CA TYR A 28 -1.56 8.30 2.30
C TYR A 28 -2.07 8.66 3.70
N THR A 29 -2.55 9.86 3.83
CA THR A 29 -2.95 10.45 5.13
C THR A 29 -4.44 10.44 5.33
N PHE A 30 -5.21 10.34 4.25
CA PHE A 30 -6.67 10.31 4.28
C PHE A 30 -7.22 9.69 3.00
N GLN A 31 -8.43 9.14 3.11
CA GLN A 31 -9.18 8.66 1.96
C GLN A 31 -10.11 9.76 1.48
N LYS A 32 -10.00 10.07 0.20
CA LYS A 32 -10.94 10.96 -0.46
C LYS A 32 -12.08 10.14 -1.07
N GLU A 33 -13.31 10.46 -0.74
CA GLU A 33 -14.46 10.00 -1.51
C GLU A 33 -14.50 10.72 -2.87
N ARG A 34 -15.03 10.03 -3.89
CA ARG A 34 -15.09 10.60 -5.26
C ARG A 34 -15.93 11.88 -5.24
N GLY A 35 -15.33 13.01 -5.55
CA GLY A 35 -16.01 14.30 -5.62
C GLY A 35 -15.70 15.28 -4.49
N ASP A 36 -15.05 14.85 -3.42
CA ASP A 36 -14.69 15.73 -2.32
C ASP A 36 -13.56 16.69 -2.69
N MET A 37 -13.64 17.92 -2.17
CA MET A 37 -12.53 18.88 -2.25
C MET A 37 -11.60 18.70 -1.05
N TYR A 38 -10.31 18.89 -1.28
CA TYR A 38 -9.33 18.89 -0.19
C TYR A 38 -9.53 20.11 0.71
N THR A 39 -9.55 19.87 2.01
CA THR A 39 -9.63 20.97 2.98
C THR A 39 -8.24 21.58 3.22
N SER A 40 -8.21 22.84 3.65
CA SER A 40 -6.94 23.49 4.04
C SER A 40 -6.23 22.76 5.17
N GLU A 41 -7.00 22.06 6.00
CA GLU A 41 -6.52 21.26 7.12
C GLU A 41 -5.79 20.01 6.63
N GLN A 42 -6.36 19.26 5.69
CA GLN A 42 -5.74 18.10 5.05
C GLN A 42 -4.41 18.47 4.36
N LEU A 43 -4.37 19.60 3.65
CA LEU A 43 -3.14 20.08 3.02
C LEU A 43 -2.05 20.43 4.05
N ARG A 44 -2.45 20.97 5.20
CA ARG A 44 -1.54 21.29 6.30
C ARG A 44 -0.99 20.02 6.95
N GLU A 45 -1.81 19.01 7.15
CA GLU A 45 -1.41 17.70 7.71
C GLU A 45 -0.39 17.01 6.84
N THR A 46 -0.64 16.98 5.53
CA THR A 46 0.31 16.42 4.57
C THR A 46 1.68 17.10 4.67
N GLY A 47 1.70 18.44 4.91
CA GLY A 47 2.96 19.17 5.12
C GLY A 47 3.67 18.81 6.43
N ILE A 48 2.91 18.55 7.50
CA ILE A 48 3.49 18.09 8.78
C ILE A 48 4.13 16.72 8.61
N ILE A 49 3.43 15.78 7.97
CA ILE A 49 3.93 14.44 7.73
C ILE A 49 5.17 14.45 6.84
N GLU A 50 5.20 15.28 5.82
CA GLU A 50 6.40 15.49 4.99
C GLU A 50 7.60 15.90 5.83
N GLY A 51 7.44 16.90 6.70
CA GLY A 51 8.50 17.37 7.61
C GLY A 51 8.99 16.30 8.58
N GLU A 52 8.08 15.50 9.13
CA GLU A 52 8.42 14.38 10.01
C GLU A 52 9.15 13.26 9.24
N ILE A 53 8.72 12.93 8.02
CA ILE A 53 9.41 11.95 7.18
C ILE A 53 10.84 12.40 6.89
N MET A 54 11.06 13.67 6.54
CA MET A 54 12.39 14.22 6.29
C MET A 54 13.27 14.16 7.52
N THR A 55 12.68 14.32 8.71
CA THR A 55 13.39 14.24 9.99
C THR A 55 13.75 12.80 10.35
N LEU A 56 12.83 11.85 10.14
CA LEU A 56 13.03 10.43 10.46
C LEU A 56 13.90 9.70 9.43
N CYS A 57 13.92 10.19 8.20
CA CYS A 57 14.65 9.58 7.08
C CYS A 57 15.54 10.62 6.38
N PRO A 58 16.57 11.15 7.04
CA PRO A 58 17.45 12.13 6.44
C PRO A 58 18.17 11.55 5.21
N GLY A 59 18.35 12.38 4.18
CA GLY A 59 19.04 11.98 2.95
C GLY A 59 18.19 11.15 1.98
N GLN A 60 16.90 11.01 2.23
CA GLN A 60 15.95 10.44 1.27
C GLN A 60 15.23 11.53 0.48
N HIS A 61 14.86 11.23 -0.77
CA HIS A 61 14.11 12.17 -1.59
C HIS A 61 12.63 12.07 -1.26
N VAL A 62 12.07 13.14 -0.73
CA VAL A 62 10.64 13.21 -0.36
C VAL A 62 9.95 14.22 -1.25
N TYR A 63 8.87 13.81 -1.85
CA TYR A 63 8.03 14.65 -2.69
C TYR A 63 6.58 14.59 -2.20
N ARG A 64 6.00 15.77 -1.98
CA ARG A 64 4.61 15.90 -1.56
C ARG A 64 3.71 16.26 -2.74
N ASN A 65 2.65 15.49 -2.90
CA ASN A 65 1.48 15.85 -3.70
C ASN A 65 0.32 16.18 -2.75
N ILE A 66 -0.84 16.51 -3.30
CA ILE A 66 -2.00 16.98 -2.53
C ILE A 66 -2.45 15.93 -1.49
N ASP A 67 -2.54 14.67 -1.86
CA ASP A 67 -3.13 13.56 -1.09
C ASP A 67 -2.12 12.46 -0.72
N GLN A 68 -0.90 12.59 -1.17
CA GLN A 68 0.13 11.57 -0.94
C GLN A 68 1.52 12.20 -0.78
N ILE A 69 2.35 11.51 -0.05
CA ILE A 69 3.76 11.78 0.02
C ILE A 69 4.49 10.59 -0.59
N VAL A 70 5.44 10.88 -1.46
CA VAL A 70 6.26 9.87 -2.14
C VAL A 70 7.69 10.02 -1.65
N MET A 71 8.27 8.94 -1.15
CA MET A 71 9.67 8.89 -0.76
C MET A 71 10.40 7.91 -1.69
N ILE A 72 11.50 8.38 -2.30
CA ILE A 72 12.46 7.50 -2.97
C ILE A 72 13.51 7.16 -1.91
N GLN A 73 13.49 5.92 -1.48
CA GLN A 73 14.37 5.43 -0.43
C GLN A 73 15.52 4.64 -1.03
N ARG A 74 16.75 5.06 -0.72
CA ARG A 74 17.94 4.26 -0.97
C ARG A 74 17.95 3.09 0.00
N VAL A 75 18.16 1.88 -0.48
CA VAL A 75 18.14 0.64 0.31
C VAL A 75 19.38 -0.19 0.09
N ASP A 76 19.82 -0.87 1.14
CA ASP A 76 20.85 -1.89 1.03
C ASP A 76 20.22 -3.18 0.51
N GLU A 77 20.77 -3.73 -0.58
CA GLU A 77 20.32 -5.00 -1.17
C GLU A 77 20.33 -6.15 -0.14
N LYS A 78 21.26 -6.10 0.82
CA LYS A 78 21.43 -7.12 1.86
C LYS A 78 20.51 -6.93 3.06
N GLN A 79 19.72 -5.86 3.11
CA GLN A 79 18.84 -5.59 4.24
C GLN A 79 17.76 -6.66 4.35
N LYS A 80 17.71 -7.32 5.52
CA LYS A 80 16.68 -8.32 5.80
C LYS A 80 15.29 -7.68 5.77
N ARG A 81 14.37 -8.36 5.09
CA ARG A 81 12.97 -7.89 4.91
C ARG A 81 12.29 -7.54 6.24
N GLU A 82 12.41 -8.41 7.25
CA GLU A 82 11.80 -8.21 8.56
C GLU A 82 12.32 -6.96 9.26
N VAL A 83 13.63 -6.73 9.24
CA VAL A 83 14.25 -5.53 9.81
C VAL A 83 13.74 -4.27 9.10
N TYR A 84 13.59 -4.34 7.79
CA TYR A 84 13.05 -3.24 7.00
C TYR A 84 11.60 -2.93 7.34
N LEU A 85 10.74 -3.96 7.43
CA LEU A 85 9.32 -3.78 7.75
C LEU A 85 9.12 -3.23 9.15
N ASN A 86 9.83 -3.77 10.15
CA ASN A 86 9.77 -3.26 11.53
C ASN A 86 10.13 -1.77 11.59
N LYS A 87 11.19 -1.37 10.90
CA LYS A 87 11.59 0.05 10.81
C LYS A 87 10.51 0.91 10.16
N MET A 88 9.83 0.42 9.12
CA MET A 88 8.74 1.13 8.47
C MET A 88 7.50 1.24 9.37
N GLU A 89 7.18 0.20 10.13
CA GLU A 89 6.07 0.22 11.11
C GLU A 89 6.35 1.19 12.26
N GLU A 90 7.58 1.20 12.80
CA GLU A 90 8.01 2.17 13.81
C GLU A 90 7.90 3.60 13.29
N MET A 91 8.33 3.85 12.07
CA MET A 91 8.20 5.15 11.41
C MET A 91 6.71 5.53 11.25
N CYS A 92 5.85 4.62 10.81
CA CYS A 92 4.42 4.87 10.70
C CYS A 92 3.79 5.20 12.06
N ALA A 93 4.19 4.51 13.12
CA ALA A 93 3.73 4.81 14.47
C ALA A 93 4.17 6.21 14.94
N ALA A 94 5.39 6.61 14.64
CA ALA A 94 5.90 7.96 14.94
C ALA A 94 5.13 9.04 14.17
N LEU A 95 4.90 8.85 12.87
CA LEU A 95 4.11 9.76 12.04
C LEU A 95 2.66 9.84 12.53
N GLN A 96 2.05 8.72 12.88
CA GLN A 96 0.69 8.68 13.42
C GLN A 96 0.59 9.45 14.75
N ASN A 97 1.59 9.36 15.60
CA ASN A 97 1.65 10.13 16.84
C ASN A 97 1.80 11.64 16.59
N ALA A 98 2.60 12.04 15.61
CA ALA A 98 2.78 13.45 15.26
C ALA A 98 1.47 14.14 14.82
N ILE A 99 0.58 13.40 14.13
CA ILE A 99 -0.73 13.93 13.70
C ILE A 99 -1.85 13.71 14.73
N ARG A 100 -1.74 12.71 15.61
CA ARG A 100 -2.80 12.29 16.57
C ARG A 100 -3.28 13.38 17.50
N TYR A 101 -2.44 14.33 17.85
CA TYR A 101 -2.81 15.46 18.70
C TYR A 101 -3.81 16.41 18.03
N ARG A 102 -3.97 16.31 16.70
CA ARG A 102 -4.79 17.25 15.92
C ARG A 102 -6.03 16.61 15.29
N HIS A 103 -5.96 15.31 14.93
CA HIS A 103 -7.06 14.60 14.27
C HIS A 103 -7.23 13.16 14.76
N LYS A 104 -8.48 12.79 15.08
CA LYS A 104 -8.82 11.53 15.78
C LYS A 104 -9.05 10.32 14.86
N THR A 105 -9.11 10.48 13.54
CA THR A 105 -9.86 9.53 12.73
C THR A 105 -9.12 8.79 11.64
N GLU A 106 -8.01 9.28 11.11
CA GLU A 106 -7.41 8.64 9.94
C GLU A 106 -6.02 8.06 10.24
N LYS A 107 -5.85 6.79 9.91
CA LYS A 107 -4.57 6.11 10.02
C LYS A 107 -3.76 6.35 8.74
N ILE A 108 -2.50 6.74 8.90
CA ILE A 108 -1.55 6.76 7.79
C ILE A 108 -1.47 5.34 7.20
N GLN A 109 -1.62 5.25 5.88
CA GLN A 109 -1.43 4.02 5.13
C GLN A 109 -0.17 4.13 4.28
N VAL A 110 0.65 3.09 4.29
CA VAL A 110 1.93 3.08 3.59
C VAL A 110 2.00 1.93 2.62
N GLY A 111 2.25 2.26 1.36
CA GLY A 111 2.50 1.30 0.30
C GLY A 111 3.98 1.29 -0.08
N ILE A 112 4.54 0.11 -0.24
CA ILE A 112 5.94 -0.10 -0.56
C ILE A 112 6.05 -0.91 -1.84
N GLY A 113 6.74 -0.34 -2.84
CA GLY A 113 7.04 -1.00 -4.10
C GLY A 113 8.25 -1.95 -4.01
N LYS A 114 8.54 -2.62 -5.11
CA LYS A 114 9.73 -3.47 -5.24
C LYS A 114 11.01 -2.65 -5.15
N MET A 115 12.08 -3.31 -4.74
CA MET A 115 13.43 -2.79 -4.86
C MET A 115 13.85 -2.81 -6.32
N VAL A 116 14.41 -1.71 -6.80
CA VAL A 116 14.87 -1.52 -8.19
C VAL A 116 16.25 -0.91 -8.22
N LYS A 117 16.99 -1.18 -9.29
CA LYS A 117 18.33 -0.65 -9.50
C LYS A 117 18.27 0.60 -10.39
N GLY A 118 18.86 1.69 -9.93
CA GLY A 118 18.93 2.96 -10.65
C GLY A 118 17.58 3.63 -10.91
N ILE A 119 17.61 4.69 -11.70
CA ILE A 119 16.44 5.57 -11.93
C ILE A 119 15.40 4.96 -12.88
N TYR A 120 15.83 4.19 -13.88
CA TYR A 120 14.96 3.77 -14.98
C TYR A 120 13.76 2.92 -14.55
N ASN A 121 13.91 2.16 -13.46
CA ASN A 121 12.87 1.27 -12.94
C ASN A 121 12.10 1.86 -11.75
N LEU A 122 12.38 3.10 -11.33
CA LEU A 122 11.68 3.76 -10.22
C LEU A 122 10.18 3.89 -10.49
N LYS A 123 9.80 4.07 -11.75
CA LYS A 123 8.40 4.12 -12.18
C LYS A 123 7.64 2.86 -11.77
N ASP A 124 8.24 1.68 -11.96
CA ASP A 124 7.61 0.41 -11.61
C ASP A 124 7.44 0.29 -10.10
N SER A 125 8.48 0.66 -9.33
CA SER A 125 8.40 0.69 -7.87
C SER A 125 7.31 1.65 -7.36
N TYR A 126 7.15 2.81 -8.01
CA TYR A 126 6.09 3.76 -7.68
C TYR A 126 4.69 3.19 -7.94
N TYR A 127 4.45 2.58 -9.11
CA TYR A 127 3.16 1.96 -9.40
C TYR A 127 2.84 0.83 -8.45
N GLU A 128 3.81 0.01 -8.10
CA GLU A 128 3.64 -1.05 -7.12
C GLU A 128 3.32 -0.50 -5.72
N ALA A 129 4.00 0.57 -5.28
CA ALA A 129 3.71 1.22 -4.02
C ALA A 129 2.28 1.77 -3.97
N LYS A 130 1.80 2.40 -5.04
CA LYS A 130 0.41 2.84 -5.16
C LYS A 130 -0.58 1.68 -5.11
N ARG A 131 -0.30 0.61 -5.84
CA ARG A 131 -1.14 -0.60 -5.85
C ARG A 131 -1.18 -1.27 -4.48
N ALA A 132 -0.08 -1.28 -3.73
CA ALA A 132 -0.05 -1.80 -2.38
C ALA A 132 -1.10 -1.11 -1.47
N ILE A 133 -1.28 0.20 -1.61
CA ILE A 133 -2.32 0.94 -0.89
C ILE A 133 -3.73 0.50 -1.33
N SER A 134 -3.96 0.33 -2.62
CA SER A 134 -5.27 -0.11 -3.14
C SER A 134 -5.66 -1.50 -2.62
N TYR A 135 -4.69 -2.34 -2.32
CA TYR A 135 -4.88 -3.71 -1.79
C TYR A 135 -4.68 -3.85 -0.28
N ARG A 136 -4.63 -2.74 0.47
CA ARG A 136 -4.39 -2.77 1.92
C ARG A 136 -5.38 -3.65 2.69
N ASP A 137 -6.65 -3.66 2.29
CA ASP A 137 -7.67 -4.44 2.98
C ASP A 137 -7.48 -5.95 2.72
N ILE A 138 -7.05 -6.31 1.52
CA ILE A 138 -6.63 -7.68 1.18
C ILE A 138 -5.38 -8.05 1.99
N ALA A 139 -4.40 -7.15 2.09
CA ALA A 139 -3.18 -7.38 2.86
C ALA A 139 -3.47 -7.66 4.34
N LYS A 140 -4.44 -6.96 4.94
CA LYS A 140 -4.90 -7.23 6.32
C LYS A 140 -5.49 -8.63 6.48
N VAL A 141 -6.29 -9.06 5.50
CA VAL A 141 -6.85 -10.43 5.50
C VAL A 141 -5.75 -11.47 5.40
N ILE A 142 -4.79 -11.29 4.48
CA ILE A 142 -3.67 -12.22 4.29
C ILE A 142 -2.81 -12.33 5.55
N SER A 143 -2.51 -11.20 6.19
CA SER A 143 -1.67 -11.16 7.39
C SER A 143 -2.38 -11.51 8.69
N GLY A 144 -3.73 -11.51 8.68
CA GLY A 144 -4.54 -11.61 9.90
C GLY A 144 -4.42 -10.39 10.83
N ASN A 145 -3.86 -9.27 10.35
CA ASN A 145 -3.63 -8.06 11.14
C ASN A 145 -4.52 -6.90 10.68
N GLU A 146 -5.66 -6.73 11.35
CA GLU A 146 -6.62 -5.64 11.10
C GLU A 146 -6.01 -4.23 11.25
N ASN A 147 -4.94 -4.11 12.03
CA ASN A 147 -4.26 -2.84 12.30
C ASN A 147 -3.06 -2.58 11.38
N GLN A 148 -2.84 -3.43 10.39
CA GLN A 148 -1.73 -3.25 9.45
C GLN A 148 -1.85 -1.90 8.74
N THR A 149 -0.79 -1.10 8.83
CA THR A 149 -0.67 0.22 8.18
C THR A 149 0.32 0.19 7.03
N VAL A 150 1.26 -0.74 7.04
CA VAL A 150 2.29 -0.90 6.02
C VAL A 150 1.96 -2.10 5.13
N THR A 151 1.89 -1.87 3.83
CA THR A 151 1.66 -2.93 2.83
C THR A 151 2.83 -2.97 1.86
N LEU A 152 3.54 -4.08 1.84
CA LEU A 152 4.57 -4.34 0.85
C LEU A 152 3.93 -5.05 -0.35
N TYR A 153 4.07 -4.48 -1.55
CA TYR A 153 3.44 -5.03 -2.77
C TYR A 153 3.81 -6.50 -3.03
N SER A 154 5.05 -6.90 -2.71
CA SER A 154 5.49 -8.30 -2.84
C SER A 154 4.64 -9.30 -2.03
N ASP A 155 4.07 -8.87 -0.91
CA ASP A 155 3.34 -9.72 0.04
C ASP A 155 1.93 -10.06 -0.44
N LEU A 156 1.42 -9.33 -1.41
CA LEU A 156 0.10 -9.57 -1.99
C LEU A 156 0.00 -10.90 -2.77
N GLY A 157 1.14 -11.53 -3.11
CA GLY A 157 1.17 -12.84 -3.74
C GLY A 157 0.29 -12.92 -4.99
N PHE A 158 -0.59 -13.91 -5.02
CA PHE A 158 -1.55 -14.14 -6.11
C PHE A 158 -2.52 -12.98 -6.33
N PHE A 159 -2.86 -12.23 -5.28
CA PHE A 159 -3.81 -11.11 -5.39
C PHE A 159 -3.33 -9.96 -6.28
N LYS A 160 -2.04 -9.92 -6.63
CA LYS A 160 -1.54 -8.98 -7.65
C LYS A 160 -2.22 -9.17 -9.00
N LEU A 161 -2.52 -10.43 -9.35
CA LEU A 161 -3.17 -10.75 -10.63
C LEU A 161 -4.59 -10.19 -10.70
N LEU A 162 -5.30 -10.12 -9.57
CA LEU A 162 -6.65 -9.55 -9.52
C LEU A 162 -6.66 -8.06 -9.84
N GLY A 163 -5.56 -7.37 -9.58
CA GLY A 163 -5.43 -5.94 -9.84
C GLY A 163 -5.09 -5.58 -11.28
N ASP A 164 -4.71 -6.55 -12.08
CA ASP A 164 -4.49 -6.38 -13.51
C ASP A 164 -5.80 -6.58 -14.31
N ILE A 165 -6.87 -6.97 -13.63
CA ILE A 165 -8.20 -7.13 -14.23
C ILE A 165 -8.97 -5.83 -14.04
N ASP A 166 -9.00 -5.00 -15.08
CA ASP A 166 -9.66 -3.68 -15.05
C ASP A 166 -11.19 -3.77 -15.02
N ASP A 167 -11.76 -4.92 -15.39
CA ASP A 167 -13.20 -5.13 -15.44
C ASP A 167 -13.68 -6.13 -14.37
N LEU A 168 -14.49 -5.66 -13.43
CA LEU A 168 -15.12 -6.50 -12.41
C LEU A 168 -16.01 -7.60 -13.01
N ASN A 169 -16.58 -7.39 -14.19
CA ASN A 169 -17.39 -8.42 -14.86
C ASN A 169 -16.51 -9.60 -15.28
N THR A 170 -15.30 -9.32 -15.76
CA THR A 170 -14.32 -10.36 -16.07
C THR A 170 -13.95 -11.19 -14.82
N LEU A 171 -13.88 -10.59 -13.64
CA LEU A 171 -13.68 -11.32 -12.39
C LEU A 171 -14.87 -12.23 -12.05
N MET A 172 -16.09 -11.80 -12.34
CA MET A 172 -17.29 -12.60 -12.08
C MET A 172 -17.30 -13.89 -12.88
N ASP A 173 -16.73 -13.89 -14.09
CA ASP A 173 -16.63 -15.10 -14.93
C ASP A 173 -15.71 -16.17 -14.33
N TYR A 174 -14.76 -15.77 -13.49
CA TYR A 174 -13.87 -16.71 -12.77
C TYR A 174 -14.44 -17.19 -11.42
N ILE A 175 -15.55 -16.60 -10.95
CA ILE A 175 -16.20 -17.03 -9.71
C ILE A 175 -17.15 -18.20 -10.02
N PRO A 176 -16.98 -19.37 -9.40
CA PRO A 176 -17.91 -20.49 -9.58
C PRO A 176 -19.37 -20.05 -9.33
N GLU A 177 -20.31 -20.55 -10.13
CA GLU A 177 -21.73 -20.19 -10.04
C GLU A 177 -22.29 -20.38 -8.63
N SER A 178 -21.84 -21.41 -7.92
CA SER A 178 -22.22 -21.69 -6.53
C SER A 178 -21.83 -20.53 -5.58
N LEU A 179 -20.69 -19.88 -5.80
CA LEU A 179 -20.27 -18.70 -5.02
C LEU A 179 -20.95 -17.42 -5.49
N GLN A 180 -21.24 -17.29 -6.80
CA GLN A 180 -22.01 -16.15 -7.31
C GLN A 180 -23.39 -16.07 -6.65
N ARG A 181 -24.03 -17.20 -6.39
CA ARG A 181 -25.33 -17.27 -5.68
C ARG A 181 -25.28 -16.67 -4.27
N LEU A 182 -24.14 -16.64 -3.60
CA LEU A 182 -24.01 -15.97 -2.30
C LEU A 182 -24.32 -14.48 -2.37
N TYR A 183 -24.11 -13.86 -3.50
CA TYR A 183 -24.42 -12.43 -3.71
C TYR A 183 -25.91 -12.15 -3.85
N SER A 184 -26.75 -13.15 -4.15
CA SER A 184 -28.20 -13.02 -4.19
C SER A 184 -28.85 -12.91 -2.79
N TYR A 185 -28.15 -13.32 -1.74
CA TYR A 185 -28.62 -13.21 -0.37
C TYR A 185 -28.45 -11.78 0.20
N ASN A 186 -29.29 -11.40 1.16
CA ASN A 186 -29.11 -10.15 1.88
C ASN A 186 -27.80 -10.12 2.68
N LYS A 187 -27.33 -8.92 3.07
CA LYS A 187 -26.02 -8.77 3.75
C LYS A 187 -25.83 -9.65 4.99
N PRO A 188 -26.78 -9.77 5.94
CA PRO A 188 -26.61 -10.65 7.11
C PRO A 188 -26.44 -12.11 6.72
N GLN A 189 -27.37 -12.65 5.93
CA GLN A 189 -27.32 -14.06 5.50
C GLN A 189 -26.05 -14.39 4.72
N ARG A 190 -25.60 -13.49 3.84
CA ARG A 190 -24.35 -13.65 3.10
C ARG A 190 -23.16 -13.74 4.04
N LYS A 191 -23.11 -12.87 5.07
CA LYS A 191 -22.02 -12.89 6.07
C LYS A 191 -21.98 -14.23 6.79
N ASP A 192 -23.12 -14.74 7.22
CA ASP A 192 -23.20 -16.02 7.94
C ASP A 192 -22.78 -17.20 7.04
N LEU A 193 -23.21 -17.21 5.78
CA LEU A 193 -22.82 -18.24 4.82
C LEU A 193 -21.33 -18.20 4.49
N ILE A 194 -20.75 -17.01 4.34
CA ILE A 194 -19.30 -16.84 4.12
C ILE A 194 -18.53 -17.32 5.33
N LEU A 195 -18.96 -16.97 6.55
CA LEU A 195 -18.33 -17.41 7.79
C LEU A 195 -18.39 -18.94 7.93
N THR A 196 -19.54 -19.54 7.63
CA THR A 196 -19.70 -21.00 7.62
C THR A 196 -18.76 -21.68 6.63
N LEU A 197 -18.68 -21.14 5.40
CA LEU A 197 -17.76 -21.66 4.39
C LEU A 197 -16.30 -21.55 4.82
N GLN A 198 -15.93 -20.40 5.38
CA GLN A 198 -14.58 -20.17 5.90
C GLN A 198 -14.24 -21.16 7.02
N THR A 199 -15.12 -21.32 8.01
CA THR A 199 -14.96 -22.27 9.10
C THR A 199 -14.82 -23.70 8.59
N TYR A 200 -15.60 -24.07 7.57
CA TYR A 200 -15.51 -25.38 6.93
C TYR A 200 -14.14 -25.63 6.28
N LEU A 201 -13.62 -24.62 5.54
CA LEU A 201 -12.30 -24.72 4.93
C LEU A 201 -11.18 -24.77 5.97
N ASP A 202 -11.26 -23.94 7.02
CA ASP A 202 -10.28 -23.88 8.11
C ASP A 202 -10.23 -25.21 8.91
N ASN A 203 -11.34 -25.93 8.98
CA ASN A 203 -11.42 -27.24 9.60
C ASN A 203 -11.13 -28.42 8.62
N ASN A 204 -10.34 -28.19 7.58
CA ASN A 204 -10.00 -29.19 6.57
C ASN A 204 -11.24 -29.88 5.96
N GLN A 205 -12.29 -29.12 5.69
CA GLN A 205 -13.54 -29.57 5.10
C GLN A 205 -14.30 -30.61 5.95
N SER A 206 -14.17 -30.52 7.26
CA SER A 206 -14.86 -31.41 8.21
C SER A 206 -16.18 -30.79 8.68
N LEU A 207 -17.32 -31.32 8.22
CA LEU A 207 -18.65 -30.83 8.63
C LEU A 207 -18.91 -31.00 10.14
N ASN A 208 -18.27 -31.97 10.80
CA ASN A 208 -18.45 -32.19 12.23
C ASN A 208 -17.72 -31.17 13.11
N LYS A 209 -16.84 -30.37 12.52
CA LYS A 209 -16.08 -29.32 13.22
C LYS A 209 -16.49 -27.89 12.81
N THR A 210 -17.38 -27.78 11.83
CA THR A 210 -17.96 -26.52 11.34
C THR A 210 -19.24 -26.19 12.07
#